data_9662b9c1257e447e19ee69f47c570bd1
#
_entry.id   9662b9c1257e447e19ee69f47c570bd1
#
_cell.length_a   1.000
_cell.length_b   1.000
_cell.length_c   1.000
_cell.angle_alpha   90.00
_cell.angle_beta   90.00
_cell.angle_gamma   90.00
#
_symmetry.space_group_name_H-M   'P 1'
#
loop_
_entity.id
_entity.type
_entity.pdbx_description
1 polymer ?
#
loop_
_entity_poly.entity_id
_entity_poly.type
_entity_poly.pdbx_seq_one_letter_code
_entity_poly.pdbx_strand_id
1 'polypeptide(L)'
;MTGRVLQLSVKPETRGEFGLPKRAVPELFVSAAGAAGDFNRYRTEKLPGDRDQALLLMTEDLLDTLRSEGWPVERGDLGENLTLGGVPEASLAPGVRLRLGQVELQISKACDPCTETWSLPYIGPERGPAFVRALVGRRGWYARVLREGRLDLETPVVLDAGN
;
A
#
# COMPACT_ATOMS: atom_id res chain seq x y z
N MET A 1 17.55 -8.03 -7.91
CA MET A 1 17.16 -6.61 -7.95
C MET A 1 16.88 -6.16 -6.52
N THR A 2 17.42 -5.04 -6.13
CA THR A 2 17.25 -4.52 -4.78
C THR A 2 16.55 -3.17 -4.83
N GLY A 3 15.37 -3.11 -4.25
CA GLY A 3 14.66 -1.87 -4.03
C GLY A 3 14.89 -1.34 -2.63
N ARG A 4 14.11 -0.37 -2.25
CA ARG A 4 14.14 0.23 -0.90
C ARG A 4 12.77 0.76 -0.50
N VAL A 5 12.55 0.88 0.79
CA VAL A 5 11.36 1.52 1.33
C VAL A 5 11.54 3.04 1.23
N LEU A 6 10.66 3.71 0.49
CA LEU A 6 10.69 5.17 0.33
C LEU A 6 9.81 5.88 1.34
N GLN A 7 8.69 5.27 1.70
CA GLN A 7 7.79 5.82 2.72
C GLN A 7 7.05 4.69 3.43
N LEU A 8 6.87 4.88 4.71
CA LEU A 8 6.02 4.10 5.59
C LEU A 8 4.84 4.99 5.98
N SER A 9 3.61 4.48 5.86
CA SER A 9 2.43 5.31 6.08
C SER A 9 1.37 4.59 6.88
N VAL A 10 0.77 5.31 7.80
CA VAL A 10 -0.37 4.82 8.60
C VAL A 10 -1.40 5.93 8.75
N LYS A 11 -2.63 5.53 9.06
CA LYS A 11 -3.66 6.45 9.49
C LYS A 11 -4.43 5.79 10.63
N PRO A 12 -4.36 6.35 11.84
CA PRO A 12 -5.15 5.87 12.95
C PRO A 12 -6.65 6.03 12.66
N GLU A 13 -7.46 5.16 13.25
CA GLU A 13 -8.92 5.32 13.17
C GLU A 13 -9.32 6.66 13.77
N THR A 14 -9.97 7.48 12.96
CA THR A 14 -10.47 8.80 13.36
C THR A 14 -11.95 8.88 13.02
N ARG A 15 -12.77 9.20 14.00
CA ARG A 15 -14.22 9.28 13.82
C ARG A 15 -14.57 10.25 12.69
N GLY A 16 -15.37 9.78 11.73
CA GLY A 16 -15.84 10.59 10.60
C GLY A 16 -14.86 10.71 9.44
N GLU A 17 -13.67 10.08 9.54
CA GLU A 17 -12.69 10.09 8.47
C GLU A 17 -12.57 8.72 7.80
N PHE A 18 -12.20 8.73 6.52
CA PHE A 18 -11.81 7.52 5.79
C PHE A 18 -10.36 7.14 6.10
N GLY A 19 -9.95 5.94 5.67
CA GLY A 19 -8.57 5.48 5.82
C GLY A 19 -7.55 6.14 4.89
N LEU A 20 -7.91 7.19 4.19
CA LEU A 20 -7.08 7.92 3.22
C LEU A 20 -7.10 9.42 3.48
N PRO A 21 -6.05 10.16 3.15
CA PRO A 21 -4.69 9.66 2.88
C PRO A 21 -4.03 9.14 4.15
N LYS A 22 -3.06 8.24 3.99
CA LYS A 22 -2.21 7.81 5.11
C LYS A 22 -1.02 8.74 5.23
N ARG A 23 -0.52 8.88 6.45
CA ARG A 23 0.57 9.82 6.76
C ARG A 23 1.88 9.11 6.99
N ALA A 24 2.97 9.74 6.56
CA ALA A 24 4.31 9.22 6.75
C ALA A 24 4.69 9.07 8.22
N VAL A 25 5.34 7.95 8.55
CA VAL A 25 5.93 7.69 9.86
C VAL A 25 7.39 7.27 9.67
N PRO A 26 8.27 7.55 10.64
CA PRO A 26 9.70 7.24 10.49
C PRO A 26 10.01 5.76 10.63
N GLU A 27 9.16 5.01 11.30
CA GLU A 27 9.29 3.57 11.51
C GLU A 27 7.91 2.92 11.63
N LEU A 28 7.84 1.63 11.34
CA LEU A 28 6.59 0.89 11.37
C LEU A 28 6.82 -0.54 11.83
N PHE A 29 6.09 -0.97 12.85
CA PHE A 29 6.05 -2.37 13.21
C PHE A 29 4.93 -3.06 12.44
N VAL A 30 5.25 -4.17 11.78
CA VAL A 30 4.29 -4.96 11.02
C VAL A 30 4.19 -6.38 11.58
N SER A 31 2.98 -6.91 11.61
CA SER A 31 2.69 -8.26 12.07
C SER A 31 1.63 -8.90 11.16
N ALA A 32 1.29 -10.14 11.41
CA ALA A 32 0.22 -10.82 10.69
C ALA A 32 -1.12 -10.06 10.75
N ALA A 33 -1.32 -9.25 11.78
CA ALA A 33 -2.51 -8.41 11.94
C ALA A 33 -2.46 -7.10 11.13
N GLY A 34 -1.30 -6.74 10.59
CA GLY A 34 -1.10 -5.53 9.80
C GLY A 34 -0.08 -4.57 10.40
N ALA A 35 -0.15 -3.32 10.00
CA ALA A 35 0.72 -2.25 10.47
C ALA A 35 0.21 -1.71 11.81
N ALA A 36 1.11 -1.58 12.79
CA ALA A 36 0.77 -1.02 14.09
C ALA A 36 0.32 0.44 13.95
N GLY A 37 -0.79 0.78 14.58
CA GLY A 37 -1.37 2.13 14.54
C GLY A 37 -2.15 2.48 13.28
N ASP A 38 -2.34 1.51 12.39
CA ASP A 38 -3.07 1.72 11.14
C ASP A 38 -4.52 1.24 11.22
N PHE A 39 -5.38 1.90 10.47
CA PHE A 39 -6.77 1.53 10.30
C PHE A 39 -7.07 1.25 8.82
N ASN A 40 -7.51 0.05 8.53
CA ASN A 40 -8.04 -0.34 7.23
C ASN A 40 -9.55 -0.55 7.40
N ARG A 41 -10.33 0.42 6.97
CA ARG A 41 -11.78 0.41 7.13
C ARG A 41 -12.43 -0.82 6.51
N TYR A 42 -12.10 -1.12 5.27
CA TYR A 42 -12.70 -2.25 4.56
C TYR A 42 -12.40 -3.57 5.27
N ARG A 43 -11.15 -3.79 5.66
CA ARG A 43 -10.76 -5.00 6.37
C ARG A 43 -11.46 -5.11 7.73
N THR A 44 -11.52 -4.00 8.47
CA THR A 44 -12.13 -3.97 9.80
C THR A 44 -13.62 -4.25 9.75
N GLU A 45 -14.33 -3.66 8.79
CA GLU A 45 -15.79 -3.75 8.69
C GLU A 45 -16.27 -5.00 7.94
N LYS A 46 -15.57 -5.40 6.89
CA LYS A 46 -16.00 -6.45 5.96
C LYS A 46 -15.23 -7.77 6.10
N LEU A 47 -13.94 -7.68 6.43
CA LEU A 47 -13.04 -8.83 6.49
C LEU A 47 -12.23 -8.84 7.79
N PRO A 48 -12.89 -8.81 8.96
CA PRO A 48 -12.16 -8.76 10.23
C PRO A 48 -11.24 -9.97 10.38
N GLY A 49 -9.97 -9.71 10.71
CA GLY A 49 -8.97 -10.76 10.89
C GLY A 49 -8.37 -11.32 9.61
N ASP A 50 -8.70 -10.77 8.43
CA ASP A 50 -8.12 -11.22 7.17
C ASP A 50 -6.63 -10.86 7.10
N ARG A 51 -5.79 -11.90 7.12
CA ARG A 51 -4.33 -11.75 7.07
C ARG A 51 -3.81 -11.48 5.66
N ASP A 52 -4.61 -11.74 4.63
CA ASP A 52 -4.22 -11.51 3.23
C ASP A 52 -4.24 -10.03 2.86
N GLN A 53 -4.88 -9.20 3.68
CA GLN A 53 -4.89 -7.74 3.52
C GLN A 53 -4.17 -7.04 4.68
N ALA A 54 -3.14 -7.65 5.23
CA ALA A 54 -2.40 -7.07 6.35
C ALA A 54 -1.77 -5.72 6.00
N LEU A 55 -1.18 -5.62 4.80
CA LEU A 55 -0.53 -4.41 4.30
C LEU A 55 -0.95 -4.14 2.86
N LEU A 56 -0.92 -2.87 2.48
CA LEU A 56 -1.04 -2.42 1.10
C LEU A 56 0.29 -1.81 0.65
N LEU A 57 0.77 -2.22 -0.52
CA LEU A 57 2.03 -1.80 -1.12
C LEU A 57 1.77 -1.09 -2.45
N MET A 58 2.52 -0.01 -2.71
CA MET A 58 2.57 0.66 -4.01
C MET A 58 4.02 0.86 -4.42
N THR A 59 4.27 0.81 -5.71
CA THR A 59 5.59 1.18 -6.25
C THR A 59 5.61 2.65 -6.62
N GLU A 60 6.78 3.28 -6.46
CA GLU A 60 6.98 4.67 -6.90
C GLU A 60 6.78 4.81 -8.40
N ASP A 61 7.17 3.79 -9.19
CA ASP A 61 6.95 3.78 -10.64
C ASP A 61 5.47 3.96 -10.99
N LEU A 62 4.58 3.29 -10.27
CA LEU A 62 3.15 3.40 -10.52
C LEU A 62 2.64 4.79 -10.13
N LEU A 63 3.09 5.34 -9.01
CA LEU A 63 2.74 6.70 -8.63
C LEU A 63 3.22 7.72 -9.67
N ASP A 64 4.44 7.55 -10.18
CA ASP A 64 4.98 8.41 -11.24
C ASP A 64 4.16 8.32 -12.53
N THR A 65 3.70 7.12 -12.88
CA THR A 65 2.82 6.92 -14.04
C THR A 65 1.51 7.69 -13.86
N LEU A 66 0.87 7.56 -12.70
CA LEU A 66 -0.36 8.29 -12.39
C LEU A 66 -0.15 9.81 -12.42
N ARG A 67 0.97 10.30 -11.89
CA ARG A 67 1.32 11.71 -11.94
C ARG A 67 1.47 12.21 -13.37
N SER A 68 2.12 11.41 -14.23
CA SER A 68 2.27 11.75 -15.66
C SER A 68 0.95 11.84 -16.41
N GLU A 69 -0.07 11.16 -15.91
CA GLU A 69 -1.44 11.22 -16.45
C GLU A 69 -2.26 12.39 -15.90
N GLY A 70 -1.67 13.20 -15.02
CA GLY A 70 -2.33 14.37 -14.45
C GLY A 70 -2.96 14.17 -13.06
N TRP A 71 -2.77 13.01 -12.44
CA TRP A 71 -3.25 12.75 -11.09
C TRP A 71 -2.15 13.12 -10.08
N PRO A 72 -2.36 14.15 -9.23
CA PRO A 72 -1.30 14.63 -8.33
C PRO A 72 -1.18 13.76 -7.07
N VAL A 73 -1.07 12.45 -7.25
CA VAL A 73 -0.98 11.49 -6.15
C VAL A 73 0.37 11.60 -5.43
N GLU A 74 0.32 11.56 -4.12
CA GLU A 74 1.49 11.51 -3.27
C GLU A 74 1.55 10.17 -2.53
N ARG A 75 2.71 9.84 -2.00
CA ARG A 75 2.91 8.62 -1.22
C ARG A 75 1.95 8.61 -0.03
N GLY A 76 1.26 7.50 0.16
CA GLY A 76 0.25 7.33 1.22
C GLY A 76 -1.17 7.69 0.81
N ASP A 77 -1.35 8.45 -0.27
CA ASP A 77 -2.67 8.93 -0.71
C ASP A 77 -3.64 7.81 -1.06
N LEU A 78 -3.11 6.72 -1.62
CA LEU A 78 -3.92 5.59 -2.04
C LEU A 78 -4.11 4.54 -0.93
N GLY A 79 -3.67 4.87 0.29
CA GLY A 79 -3.85 4.00 1.45
C GLY A 79 -2.76 2.95 1.62
N GLU A 80 -1.67 3.05 0.86
CA GLU A 80 -0.56 2.13 1.01
C GLU A 80 0.20 2.39 2.32
N ASN A 81 0.60 1.29 2.96
CA ASN A 81 1.48 1.31 4.12
C ASN A 81 2.94 1.42 3.71
N LEU A 82 3.29 0.83 2.57
CA LEU A 82 4.65 0.82 2.04
C LEU A 82 4.66 1.39 0.64
N THR A 83 5.52 2.38 0.41
CA THR A 83 5.87 2.86 -0.92
C THR A 83 7.27 2.39 -1.23
N LEU A 84 7.43 1.63 -2.30
CA LEU A 84 8.66 0.95 -2.68
C LEU A 84 9.31 1.62 -3.87
N GLY A 85 10.60 1.96 -3.75
CA GLY A 85 11.42 2.45 -4.84
C GLY A 85 12.32 1.36 -5.40
N GLY A 86 12.66 1.45 -6.68
CA GLY A 86 13.54 0.48 -7.33
C GLY A 86 12.94 -0.91 -7.53
N VAL A 87 11.64 -1.06 -7.32
CA VAL A 87 10.89 -2.29 -7.52
C VAL A 87 9.96 -2.07 -8.72
N PRO A 88 10.21 -2.73 -9.87
CA PRO A 88 9.32 -2.61 -11.02
C PRO A 88 7.92 -3.14 -10.69
N GLU A 89 6.88 -2.40 -11.07
CA GLU A 89 5.50 -2.83 -10.87
C GLU A 89 5.24 -4.21 -11.48
N ALA A 90 5.81 -4.47 -12.65
CA ALA A 90 5.64 -5.75 -13.35
C ALA A 90 6.27 -6.95 -12.62
N SER A 91 7.13 -6.71 -11.62
CA SER A 91 7.72 -7.79 -10.82
C SER A 91 6.84 -8.26 -9.67
N LEU A 92 5.74 -7.54 -9.40
CA LEU A 92 4.82 -7.89 -8.32
C LEU A 92 3.65 -8.69 -8.88
N ALA A 93 3.35 -9.79 -8.21
CA ALA A 93 2.24 -10.67 -8.53
C ALA A 93 1.91 -11.53 -7.31
N PRO A 94 0.70 -12.08 -7.21
CA PRO A 94 0.37 -12.99 -6.12
C PRO A 94 1.39 -14.12 -5.99
N GLY A 95 1.86 -14.37 -4.77
CA GLY A 95 2.85 -15.40 -4.47
C GLY A 95 4.30 -14.88 -4.40
N VAL A 96 4.60 -13.73 -4.98
CA VAL A 96 5.94 -13.12 -4.89
C VAL A 96 6.24 -12.78 -3.44
N ARG A 97 7.43 -13.13 -2.98
CA ARG A 97 7.90 -12.82 -1.64
C ARG A 97 8.84 -11.62 -1.67
N LEU A 98 8.74 -10.79 -0.64
CA LEU A 98 9.62 -9.66 -0.43
C LEU A 98 10.29 -9.82 0.93
N ARG A 99 11.60 -9.62 0.96
CA ARG A 99 12.36 -9.55 2.20
C ARG A 99 12.80 -8.12 2.44
N LEU A 100 12.42 -7.56 3.58
CA LEU A 100 12.71 -6.20 4.00
C LEU A 100 13.42 -6.25 5.36
N GLY A 101 14.74 -6.39 5.34
CA GLY A 101 15.49 -6.69 6.57
C GLY A 101 15.05 -8.01 7.17
N GLN A 102 14.53 -7.98 8.39
CA GLN A 102 14.01 -9.17 9.06
C GLN A 102 12.55 -9.49 8.71
N VAL A 103 11.85 -8.54 8.09
CA VAL A 103 10.44 -8.70 7.72
C VAL A 103 10.34 -9.49 6.42
N GLU A 104 9.41 -10.43 6.37
CA GLU A 104 9.07 -11.16 5.15
C GLU A 104 7.60 -10.96 4.84
N LEU A 105 7.34 -10.59 3.60
CA LEU A 105 6.00 -10.40 3.07
C LEU A 105 5.75 -11.32 1.89
N GLN A 106 4.50 -11.61 1.63
CA GLN A 106 4.09 -12.28 0.40
C GLN A 106 2.91 -11.53 -0.21
N ILE A 107 3.02 -11.18 -1.47
CA ILE A 107 1.90 -10.61 -2.22
C ILE A 107 0.75 -11.61 -2.23
N SER A 108 -0.41 -11.17 -1.81
CA SER A 108 -1.61 -12.00 -1.72
C SER A 108 -2.54 -11.79 -2.90
N LYS A 109 -2.85 -10.53 -3.21
CA LYS A 109 -3.76 -10.18 -4.30
C LYS A 109 -3.61 -8.70 -4.67
N ALA A 110 -4.09 -8.36 -5.86
CA ALA A 110 -4.22 -6.96 -6.26
C ALA A 110 -5.29 -6.26 -5.40
N CYS A 111 -5.08 -4.99 -5.13
CA CYS A 111 -6.10 -4.14 -4.52
C CYS A 111 -7.02 -3.60 -5.60
N ASP A 112 -8.32 -3.71 -5.41
CA ASP A 112 -9.30 -3.13 -6.31
C ASP A 112 -9.52 -1.64 -6.00
N PRO A 113 -9.74 -0.80 -7.02
CA PRO A 113 -10.09 0.59 -6.79
C PRO A 113 -11.45 0.71 -6.11
N CYS A 114 -11.59 1.73 -5.26
CA CYS A 114 -12.83 1.97 -4.52
C CYS A 114 -13.16 3.46 -4.44
N THR A 115 -14.40 3.75 -4.05
CA THR A 115 -14.90 5.13 -3.94
C THR A 115 -14.30 5.91 -2.78
N GLU A 116 -13.60 5.26 -1.85
CA GLU A 116 -12.91 5.97 -0.77
C GLU A 116 -11.88 6.97 -1.30
N THR A 117 -11.31 6.71 -2.49
CA THR A 117 -10.38 7.64 -3.14
C THR A 117 -10.99 8.99 -3.47
N TRP A 118 -12.33 9.10 -3.53
CA TRP A 118 -13.02 10.36 -3.75
C TRP A 118 -12.80 11.33 -2.59
N SER A 119 -12.44 10.84 -1.41
CA SER A 119 -12.17 11.67 -0.23
C SER A 119 -10.85 12.44 -0.33
N LEU A 120 -10.01 12.12 -1.30
CA LEU A 120 -8.77 12.86 -1.53
C LEU A 120 -9.07 14.30 -1.92
N PRO A 121 -8.36 15.30 -1.36
CA PRO A 121 -8.69 16.70 -1.52
C PRO A 121 -8.74 17.19 -2.98
N TYR A 122 -8.00 16.54 -3.87
CA TYR A 122 -7.88 16.91 -5.27
C TYR A 122 -8.78 16.08 -6.20
N ILE A 123 -9.60 15.17 -5.68
CA ILE A 123 -10.49 14.32 -6.48
C ILE A 123 -11.94 14.80 -6.39
N GLY A 124 -12.61 14.54 -5.29
CA GLY A 124 -14.00 14.87 -5.11
C GLY A 124 -14.96 14.04 -5.97
N PRO A 125 -16.27 14.29 -5.85
CA PRO A 125 -17.29 13.50 -6.55
C PRO A 125 -17.29 13.69 -8.06
N GLU A 126 -16.84 14.85 -8.56
CA GLU A 126 -16.80 15.09 -10.01
C GLU A 126 -15.70 14.30 -10.72
N ARG A 127 -14.50 14.24 -10.12
CA ARG A 127 -13.35 13.52 -10.67
C ARG A 127 -13.29 12.07 -10.23
N GLY A 128 -14.04 11.69 -9.21
CA GLY A 128 -14.01 10.38 -8.60
C GLY A 128 -14.19 9.22 -9.57
N PRO A 129 -15.23 9.22 -10.41
CA PRO A 129 -15.42 8.12 -11.37
C PRO A 129 -14.27 7.95 -12.35
N ALA A 130 -13.70 9.04 -12.86
CA ALA A 130 -12.54 8.98 -13.76
C ALA A 130 -11.30 8.46 -13.04
N PHE A 131 -11.09 8.86 -11.79
CA PHE A 131 -9.97 8.40 -10.99
C PHE A 131 -10.08 6.90 -10.70
N VAL A 132 -11.25 6.43 -10.30
CA VAL A 132 -11.48 4.99 -10.07
C VAL A 132 -11.19 4.18 -11.34
N ARG A 133 -11.63 4.66 -12.50
CA ARG A 133 -11.30 4.00 -13.79
C ARG A 133 -9.80 4.00 -14.06
N ALA A 134 -9.11 5.09 -13.76
CA ALA A 134 -7.66 5.18 -13.94
C ALA A 134 -6.90 4.17 -13.05
N LEU A 135 -7.46 3.81 -11.89
CA LEU A 135 -6.85 2.91 -10.94
C LEU A 135 -7.15 1.42 -11.20
N VAL A 136 -8.01 1.09 -12.17
CA VAL A 136 -8.28 -0.32 -12.50
C VAL A 136 -6.98 -1.03 -12.87
N GLY A 137 -6.64 -2.10 -12.15
CA GLY A 137 -5.39 -2.84 -12.31
C GLY A 137 -4.13 -2.11 -11.82
N ARG A 138 -4.28 -0.94 -11.20
CA ARG A 138 -3.16 -0.07 -10.80
C ARG A 138 -3.33 0.50 -9.38
N ARG A 139 -4.03 -0.23 -8.52
CA ARG A 139 -4.38 0.24 -7.18
C ARG A 139 -3.43 -0.27 -6.09
N GLY A 140 -2.38 -0.97 -6.46
CA GLY A 140 -1.42 -1.55 -5.54
C GLY A 140 -1.71 -3.01 -5.21
N TRP A 141 -0.92 -3.54 -4.30
CA TRP A 141 -0.91 -4.95 -3.95
C TRP A 141 -1.09 -5.15 -2.46
N TYR A 142 -2.01 -6.01 -2.08
CA TYR A 142 -2.07 -6.48 -0.70
C TYR A 142 -0.99 -7.52 -0.46
N ALA A 143 -0.52 -7.56 0.78
CA ALA A 143 0.45 -8.54 1.23
C ALA A 143 0.08 -9.09 2.60
N ARG A 144 0.41 -10.37 2.82
CA ARG A 144 0.43 -10.96 4.14
C ARG A 144 1.82 -10.88 4.74
N VAL A 145 1.89 -10.81 6.06
CA VAL A 145 3.16 -10.77 6.77
C VAL A 145 3.52 -12.20 7.18
N LEU A 146 4.60 -12.73 6.59
CA LEU A 146 5.11 -14.07 6.91
C LEU A 146 6.03 -14.04 8.13
N ARG A 147 6.79 -12.95 8.31
CA ARG A 147 7.66 -12.73 9.44
C ARG A 147 7.56 -11.29 9.88
N GLU A 148 7.17 -11.08 11.12
CA GLU A 148 6.97 -9.76 11.69
C GLU A 148 8.29 -9.07 12.04
N GLY A 149 8.22 -7.75 12.20
CA GLY A 149 9.34 -6.94 12.62
C GLY A 149 9.12 -5.47 12.37
N ARG A 150 10.19 -4.71 12.60
CA ARG A 150 10.20 -3.26 12.39
C ARG A 150 10.80 -2.91 11.04
N LEU A 151 10.19 -1.92 10.39
CA LEU A 151 10.67 -1.34 9.14
C LEU A 151 11.07 0.11 9.37
N ASP A 152 12.16 0.51 8.72
CA ASP A 152 12.67 1.87 8.69
C ASP A 152 12.70 2.37 7.24
N LEU A 153 12.84 3.69 7.07
CA LEU A 153 13.10 4.26 5.75
C LEU A 153 14.43 3.72 5.20
N GLU A 154 14.51 3.59 3.90
CA GLU A 154 15.66 3.05 3.17
C GLU A 154 15.96 1.56 3.43
N THR A 155 15.11 0.87 4.18
CA THR A 155 15.25 -0.59 4.32
C THR A 155 15.32 -1.23 2.94
N PRO A 156 16.36 -2.04 2.65
CA PRO A 156 16.46 -2.73 1.37
C PRO A 156 15.29 -3.71 1.18
N VAL A 157 14.82 -3.77 -0.06
CA VAL A 157 13.74 -4.69 -0.47
C VAL A 157 14.31 -5.67 -1.48
N VAL A 158 14.28 -6.94 -1.15
CA VAL A 158 14.73 -8.02 -2.04
C VAL A 158 13.53 -8.88 -2.42
N LEU A 159 13.33 -9.07 -3.71
CA LEU A 159 12.26 -9.91 -4.23
C LEU A 159 12.78 -11.33 -4.43
N ASP A 160 12.02 -12.29 -3.92
CA ASP A 160 12.20 -13.70 -4.25
C ASP A 160 11.01 -14.12 -5.11
N ALA A 161 11.27 -14.42 -6.37
CA ALA A 161 10.29 -15.09 -7.21
C ALA A 161 10.04 -16.46 -6.60
N GLY A 162 8.85 -16.70 -6.05
CA GLY A 162 8.52 -18.00 -5.49
C GLY A 162 8.71 -19.12 -6.53
N ASN A 163 9.40 -20.16 -6.11
CA ASN A 163 9.44 -21.39 -6.88
C ASN A 163 8.08 -22.10 -6.82
#